data_529abe6753bef7cff85561e810cbfaa8
#
_entry.id   529abe6753bef7cff85561e810cbfaa8
#
_cell.length_a   1.000
_cell.length_b   1.000
_cell.length_c   1.000
_cell.angle_alpha   90.00
_cell.angle_beta   90.00
_cell.angle_gamma   90.00
#
_symmetry.space_group_name_H-M   'P 1'
#
loop_
_entity.id
_entity.type
_entity.pdbx_description
1 polymer ?
#
loop_
_entity_poly.entity_id
_entity_poly.type
_entity_poly.pdbx_seq_one_letter_code
_entity_poly.pdbx_strand_id
1 'polypeptide(L)'
;MRPRPVIGDPVRRRCGRAWVLLVLAGMLACGDPDRAIEARLTESERAIFMRGRSVAVPCWTCHDLAGTVDKVGPSLAGVFGRRSGTAPDQQGSEAMLAASIVWDERTLAAFLMDPSGFVPGNRMVSPGVGDPEMLRALLFYLRHVSQPGARDAEPD
;
A
#
# COMPACT_ATOMS: atom_id res chain seq x y z
N MET A 1 50.06 32.55 -49.44
CA MET A 1 49.35 31.60 -48.57
C MET A 1 48.45 32.37 -47.61
N ARG A 2 47.10 32.25 -47.78
CA ARG A 2 46.13 32.92 -46.88
C ARG A 2 45.52 31.88 -45.96
N PRO A 3 45.39 32.09 -44.62
CA PRO A 3 44.78 31.14 -43.73
C PRO A 3 43.22 31.10 -43.94
N ARG A 4 42.66 29.92 -43.93
CA ARG A 4 41.20 29.66 -44.01
C ARG A 4 40.53 29.93 -42.64
N PRO A 5 39.34 30.54 -42.61
CA PRO A 5 38.61 30.73 -41.39
C PRO A 5 38.02 29.40 -40.93
N VAL A 6 38.17 29.08 -39.61
CA VAL A 6 37.55 27.94 -38.96
C VAL A 6 36.07 28.33 -38.64
N ILE A 7 35.16 27.75 -39.38
CA ILE A 7 33.73 27.91 -39.11
C ILE A 7 33.40 27.05 -37.90
N GLY A 8 33.12 27.69 -36.77
CA GLY A 8 32.69 27.02 -35.55
C GLY A 8 31.25 26.48 -35.70
N ASP A 9 31.08 25.23 -35.42
CA ASP A 9 29.83 24.46 -35.55
C ASP A 9 28.79 24.88 -34.48
N PRO A 10 27.63 25.47 -34.84
CA PRO A 10 26.62 25.91 -33.87
C PRO A 10 25.76 24.77 -33.28
N VAL A 11 25.97 23.51 -33.70
CA VAL A 11 25.09 22.40 -33.37
C VAL A 11 25.34 21.84 -31.96
N ARG A 12 26.52 22.12 -31.36
CA ARG A 12 26.91 21.51 -30.06
C ARG A 12 26.22 22.11 -28.82
N ARG A 13 25.56 23.26 -28.92
CA ARG A 13 24.96 23.96 -27.73
C ARG A 13 23.49 23.68 -27.48
N ARG A 14 22.78 22.99 -28.37
CA ARG A 14 21.33 22.72 -28.20
C ARG A 14 20.98 21.37 -27.54
N CYS A 15 21.90 20.40 -27.56
CA CYS A 15 21.64 19.09 -26.93
C CYS A 15 21.67 19.09 -25.40
N GLY A 16 22.46 19.95 -24.76
CA GLY A 16 22.64 19.93 -23.31
C GLY A 16 21.39 20.35 -22.51
N ARG A 17 20.56 21.24 -23.09
CA ARG A 17 19.34 21.74 -22.39
C ARG A 17 18.18 20.76 -22.43
N ALA A 18 18.06 19.98 -23.50
CA ALA A 18 17.00 18.98 -23.65
C ALA A 18 17.19 17.78 -22.71
N TRP A 19 18.43 17.38 -22.47
CA TRP A 19 18.75 16.28 -21.56
C TRP A 19 18.49 16.62 -20.09
N VAL A 20 18.76 17.86 -19.68
CA VAL A 20 18.49 18.30 -18.28
C VAL A 20 17.01 18.34 -17.98
N LEU A 21 16.16 18.72 -18.95
CA LEU A 21 14.71 18.73 -18.76
C LEU A 21 14.11 17.30 -18.73
N LEU A 22 14.68 16.35 -19.48
CA LEU A 22 14.25 14.95 -19.46
C LEU A 22 14.61 14.25 -18.14
N VAL A 23 15.76 14.55 -17.54
CA VAL A 23 16.17 13.99 -16.25
C VAL A 23 15.33 14.55 -15.09
N LEU A 24 14.94 15.82 -15.15
CA LEU A 24 14.05 16.45 -14.16
C LEU A 24 12.61 15.88 -14.21
N ALA A 25 12.10 15.52 -15.39
CA ALA A 25 10.78 14.89 -15.53
C ALA A 25 10.75 13.45 -15.00
N GLY A 26 11.87 12.73 -14.99
CA GLY A 26 11.98 11.36 -14.47
C GLY A 26 12.02 11.24 -12.94
N MET A 27 12.27 12.30 -12.21
CA MET A 27 12.34 12.28 -10.74
C MET A 27 10.97 12.43 -10.04
N LEU A 28 9.90 12.68 -10.79
CA LEU A 28 8.54 12.81 -10.25
C LEU A 28 7.78 11.48 -10.12
N ALA A 29 8.38 10.36 -10.52
CA ALA A 29 7.68 9.07 -10.59
C ALA A 29 7.78 8.19 -9.34
N CYS A 30 8.47 8.61 -8.27
CA CYS A 30 8.43 7.92 -6.97
C CYS A 30 7.39 8.57 -6.05
N GLY A 31 6.13 8.50 -6.45
CA GLY A 31 5.00 8.95 -5.63
C GLY A 31 4.71 7.98 -4.49
N ASP A 32 4.26 8.49 -3.34
CA ASP A 32 3.68 7.67 -2.28
C ASP A 32 2.42 6.96 -2.84
N PRO A 33 2.33 5.62 -2.77
CA PRO A 33 1.19 4.90 -3.33
C PRO A 33 -0.15 5.26 -2.68
N ASP A 34 -0.13 5.84 -1.48
CA ASP A 34 -1.33 6.24 -0.75
C ASP A 34 -1.75 7.69 -1.04
N ARG A 35 -0.95 8.45 -1.82
CA ARG A 35 -1.19 9.88 -2.08
C ARG A 35 -2.56 10.18 -2.71
N ALA A 36 -3.00 9.33 -3.63
CA ALA A 36 -4.31 9.47 -4.27
C ALA A 36 -5.46 9.30 -3.26
N ILE A 37 -5.28 8.42 -2.29
CA ILE A 37 -6.24 8.21 -1.20
C ILE A 37 -6.23 9.43 -0.28
N GLU A 38 -5.05 9.87 0.16
CA GLU A 38 -4.88 11.03 1.06
C GLU A 38 -5.49 12.31 0.50
N ALA A 39 -5.41 12.52 -0.81
CA ALA A 39 -5.96 13.71 -1.47
C ALA A 39 -7.49 13.84 -1.36
N ARG A 40 -8.19 12.73 -1.12
CA ARG A 40 -9.66 12.67 -1.00
C ARG A 40 -10.16 12.75 0.44
N LEU A 41 -9.25 12.66 1.41
CA LEU A 41 -9.60 12.67 2.82
C LEU A 41 -9.66 14.09 3.35
N THR A 42 -10.58 14.35 4.27
CA THR A 42 -10.57 15.55 5.09
C THR A 42 -9.33 15.57 5.98
N GLU A 43 -9.01 16.74 6.54
CA GLU A 43 -7.83 16.87 7.43
C GLU A 43 -7.90 15.91 8.63
N SER A 44 -9.09 15.76 9.24
CA SER A 44 -9.29 14.83 10.36
C SER A 44 -9.14 13.37 9.95
N GLU A 45 -9.69 12.99 8.81
CA GLU A 45 -9.55 11.63 8.27
C GLU A 45 -8.10 11.32 7.89
N ARG A 46 -7.38 12.29 7.31
CA ARG A 46 -5.97 12.15 6.99
C ARG A 46 -5.12 11.88 8.22
N ALA A 47 -5.39 12.57 9.34
CA ALA A 47 -4.69 12.31 10.60
C ALA A 47 -4.90 10.88 11.10
N ILE A 48 -6.13 10.35 11.02
CA ILE A 48 -6.45 8.96 11.35
C ILE A 48 -5.78 7.98 10.38
N PHE A 49 -5.84 8.27 9.08
CA PHE A 49 -5.24 7.46 8.02
C PHE A 49 -3.73 7.32 8.21
N MET A 50 -3.01 8.41 8.44
CA MET A 50 -1.56 8.41 8.67
C MET A 50 -1.17 7.66 9.94
N ARG A 51 -1.97 7.77 11.01
CA ARG A 51 -1.78 6.95 12.21
C ARG A 51 -1.97 5.47 11.89
N GLY A 52 -3.03 5.09 11.19
CA GLY A 52 -3.30 3.72 10.78
C GLY A 52 -2.21 3.15 9.89
N ARG A 53 -1.69 3.95 8.96
CA ARG A 53 -0.54 3.61 8.13
C ARG A 53 0.69 3.25 8.97
N SER A 54 0.97 4.05 9.99
CA SER A 54 2.10 3.80 10.90
C SER A 54 1.93 2.49 11.68
N VAL A 55 0.72 2.19 12.13
CA VAL A 55 0.39 0.93 12.80
C VAL A 55 0.51 -0.27 11.84
N ALA A 56 0.21 -0.08 10.55
CA ALA A 56 0.25 -1.13 9.53
C ALA A 56 1.67 -1.51 9.07
N VAL A 57 2.71 -0.72 9.40
CA VAL A 57 4.10 -0.97 8.96
C VAL A 57 4.56 -2.43 9.18
N PRO A 58 4.38 -3.04 10.36
CA PRO A 58 4.76 -4.43 10.56
C PRO A 58 4.00 -5.42 9.66
N CYS A 59 2.76 -5.11 9.29
CA CYS A 59 1.93 -5.96 8.44
C CYS A 59 2.50 -6.09 7.02
N TRP A 60 3.14 -5.03 6.52
CA TRP A 60 3.70 -5.00 5.16
C TRP A 60 4.84 -5.98 4.95
N THR A 61 5.49 -6.44 6.01
CA THR A 61 6.53 -7.46 5.92
C THR A 61 5.99 -8.77 5.34
N CYS A 62 4.76 -9.14 5.75
CA CYS A 62 4.15 -10.42 5.39
C CYS A 62 2.98 -10.29 4.41
N HIS A 63 2.32 -9.14 4.34
CA HIS A 63 1.13 -8.93 3.51
C HIS A 63 1.35 -7.88 2.43
N ASP A 64 0.80 -8.14 1.26
CA ASP A 64 0.58 -7.10 0.25
C ASP A 64 -0.83 -6.50 0.42
N LEU A 65 -0.94 -5.17 0.35
CA LEU A 65 -2.21 -4.47 0.54
C LEU A 65 -2.96 -4.26 -0.77
N ALA A 66 -2.26 -4.25 -1.89
CA ALA A 66 -2.80 -3.98 -3.23
C ALA A 66 -3.07 -5.24 -4.05
N GLY A 67 -2.55 -6.39 -3.63
CA GLY A 67 -2.71 -7.67 -4.33
C GLY A 67 -1.81 -7.84 -5.56
N THR A 68 -0.70 -7.13 -5.61
CA THR A 68 0.22 -7.12 -6.75
C THR A 68 1.49 -7.95 -6.54
N VAL A 69 1.78 -8.34 -5.30
CA VAL A 69 3.01 -9.04 -4.92
C VAL A 69 2.69 -10.22 -4.01
N ASP A 70 3.19 -11.40 -4.36
CA ASP A 70 3.13 -12.58 -3.50
C ASP A 70 4.07 -12.42 -2.31
N LYS A 71 3.54 -12.64 -1.10
CA LYS A 71 4.27 -12.56 0.17
C LYS A 71 4.01 -13.79 1.03
N VAL A 72 4.63 -13.83 2.22
CA VAL A 72 4.48 -14.94 3.17
C VAL A 72 3.04 -15.09 3.66
N GLY A 73 2.35 -13.99 3.89
CA GLY A 73 0.94 -13.94 4.25
C GLY A 73 0.06 -13.60 3.04
N PRO A 74 -1.23 -13.92 3.10
CA PRO A 74 -2.16 -13.64 2.01
C PRO A 74 -2.30 -12.16 1.73
N SER A 75 -2.60 -11.82 0.49
CA SER A 75 -2.95 -10.46 0.11
C SER A 75 -4.15 -9.95 0.90
N LEU A 76 -4.08 -8.70 1.34
CA LEU A 76 -5.18 -7.99 2.00
C LEU A 76 -6.06 -7.22 1.02
N ALA A 77 -5.74 -7.22 -0.27
CA ALA A 77 -6.60 -6.62 -1.28
C ALA A 77 -7.99 -7.26 -1.23
N GLY A 78 -9.04 -6.44 -1.10
CA GLY A 78 -10.42 -6.92 -0.99
C GLY A 78 -10.70 -7.75 0.26
N VAL A 79 -9.96 -7.55 1.35
CA VAL A 79 -10.17 -8.32 2.59
C VAL A 79 -11.55 -8.10 3.20
N PHE A 80 -12.09 -6.88 3.15
CA PHE A 80 -13.44 -6.60 3.65
C PHE A 80 -14.50 -7.29 2.79
N GLY A 81 -15.40 -8.06 3.42
CA GLY A 81 -16.41 -8.89 2.78
C GLY A 81 -15.91 -10.28 2.36
N ARG A 82 -14.60 -10.53 2.40
CA ARG A 82 -14.01 -11.83 2.05
C ARG A 82 -14.14 -12.82 3.21
N ARG A 83 -14.31 -14.10 2.88
CA ARG A 83 -14.32 -15.19 3.86
C ARG A 83 -12.89 -15.51 4.32
N SER A 84 -12.72 -15.86 5.58
CA SER A 84 -11.43 -16.28 6.14
C SER A 84 -10.85 -17.48 5.38
N GLY A 85 -9.54 -17.45 5.16
CA GLY A 85 -8.82 -18.53 4.47
C GLY A 85 -9.00 -18.59 2.95
N THR A 86 -9.78 -17.69 2.32
CA THR A 86 -10.09 -17.71 0.87
C THR A 86 -9.41 -16.58 0.08
N ALA A 87 -8.22 -16.16 0.47
CA ALA A 87 -7.46 -15.20 -0.34
C ALA A 87 -7.11 -15.80 -1.72
N PRO A 88 -7.21 -15.03 -2.81
CA PRO A 88 -7.01 -15.56 -4.17
C PRO A 88 -5.59 -16.04 -4.44
N ASP A 89 -4.61 -15.42 -3.78
CA ASP A 89 -3.17 -15.66 -3.94
C ASP A 89 -2.65 -16.77 -3.05
N GLN A 90 -3.30 -17.04 -1.93
CA GLN A 90 -2.82 -18.01 -0.95
C GLN A 90 -3.96 -18.66 -0.15
N GLN A 91 -3.97 -19.99 -0.12
CA GLN A 91 -4.89 -20.72 0.73
C GLN A 91 -4.55 -20.54 2.22
N GLY A 92 -5.56 -20.23 3.03
CA GLY A 92 -5.43 -20.09 4.47
C GLY A 92 -5.07 -21.39 5.19
N SER A 93 -4.73 -21.29 6.48
CA SER A 93 -4.61 -22.46 7.35
C SER A 93 -5.96 -23.17 7.51
N GLU A 94 -5.93 -24.46 7.89
CA GLU A 94 -7.16 -25.20 8.21
C GLU A 94 -8.02 -24.46 9.24
N ALA A 95 -7.40 -23.88 10.26
CA ALA A 95 -8.10 -23.09 11.27
C ALA A 95 -8.84 -21.88 10.65
N MET A 96 -8.20 -21.18 9.73
CA MET A 96 -8.82 -20.03 9.02
C MET A 96 -9.96 -20.46 8.11
N LEU A 97 -9.83 -21.59 7.42
CA LEU A 97 -10.89 -22.15 6.59
C LEU A 97 -12.08 -22.63 7.45
N ALA A 98 -11.79 -23.35 8.54
CA ALA A 98 -12.80 -23.87 9.46
C ALA A 98 -13.56 -22.76 10.20
N ALA A 99 -12.89 -21.65 10.55
CA ALA A 99 -13.51 -20.51 11.22
C ALA A 99 -14.63 -19.88 10.40
N SER A 100 -14.53 -19.94 9.07
CA SER A 100 -15.59 -19.51 8.13
C SER A 100 -16.13 -18.09 8.37
N ILE A 101 -15.27 -17.20 8.85
CA ILE A 101 -15.59 -15.81 9.21
C ILE A 101 -15.69 -14.98 7.95
N VAL A 102 -16.68 -14.10 7.84
CA VAL A 102 -16.68 -13.01 6.86
C VAL A 102 -16.01 -11.79 7.51
N TRP A 103 -14.97 -11.28 6.86
CA TRP A 103 -14.23 -10.14 7.37
C TRP A 103 -15.02 -8.85 7.20
N ASP A 104 -15.54 -8.35 8.28
CA ASP A 104 -16.07 -7.00 8.44
C ASP A 104 -15.22 -6.21 9.44
N GLU A 105 -15.59 -4.98 9.72
CA GLU A 105 -14.86 -4.14 10.64
C GLU A 105 -14.79 -4.75 12.06
N ARG A 106 -15.88 -5.35 12.51
CA ARG A 106 -15.98 -5.97 13.85
C ARG A 106 -15.13 -7.24 13.95
N THR A 107 -15.22 -8.12 12.97
CA THR A 107 -14.49 -9.40 12.98
C THR A 107 -13.01 -9.19 12.75
N LEU A 108 -12.62 -8.23 11.88
CA LEU A 108 -11.24 -7.81 11.72
C LEU A 108 -10.68 -7.16 13.00
N ALA A 109 -11.48 -6.30 13.67
CA ALA A 109 -11.06 -5.72 14.94
C ALA A 109 -10.76 -6.81 15.99
N ALA A 110 -11.67 -7.76 16.17
CA ALA A 110 -11.49 -8.85 17.13
C ALA A 110 -10.28 -9.72 16.78
N PHE A 111 -10.09 -10.05 15.51
CA PHE A 111 -8.94 -10.83 15.05
C PHE A 111 -7.61 -10.08 15.22
N LEU A 112 -7.56 -8.81 14.82
CA LEU A 112 -6.33 -8.01 14.91
C LEU A 112 -5.96 -7.64 16.36
N MET A 113 -6.92 -7.64 17.28
CA MET A 113 -6.67 -7.45 18.70
C MET A 113 -5.95 -8.66 19.33
N ASP A 114 -6.40 -9.86 19.02
CA ASP A 114 -5.82 -11.13 19.49
C ASP A 114 -5.99 -12.23 18.42
N PRO A 115 -5.08 -12.33 17.46
CA PRO A 115 -5.20 -13.30 16.38
C PRO A 115 -5.26 -14.74 16.85
N SER A 116 -4.45 -15.09 17.86
CA SER A 116 -4.33 -16.46 18.38
C SER A 116 -5.53 -16.87 19.23
N GLY A 117 -6.09 -15.93 19.98
CA GLY A 117 -7.28 -16.16 20.80
C GLY A 117 -8.56 -16.18 19.93
N PHE A 118 -8.64 -15.34 18.91
CA PHE A 118 -9.83 -15.25 18.05
C PHE A 118 -9.95 -16.42 17.06
N VAL A 119 -8.84 -16.86 16.45
CA VAL A 119 -8.77 -18.07 15.61
C VAL A 119 -7.63 -18.96 16.07
N PRO A 120 -7.84 -19.82 17.06
CA PRO A 120 -6.81 -20.74 17.53
C PRO A 120 -6.31 -21.63 16.40
N GLY A 121 -4.99 -21.77 16.27
CA GLY A 121 -4.36 -22.56 15.20
C GLY A 121 -4.19 -21.79 13.86
N ASN A 122 -4.49 -20.50 13.80
CA ASN A 122 -4.07 -19.68 12.67
C ASN A 122 -2.54 -19.57 12.65
N ARG A 123 -1.96 -19.24 11.46
CA ARG A 123 -0.50 -19.15 11.26
C ARG A 123 0.04 -17.73 11.25
N MET A 124 -0.80 -16.73 11.50
CA MET A 124 -0.36 -15.34 11.54
C MET A 124 0.46 -15.11 12.81
N VAL A 125 1.71 -14.68 12.63
CA VAL A 125 2.60 -14.35 13.74
C VAL A 125 2.46 -12.87 14.05
N SER A 126 1.58 -12.53 14.98
CA SER A 126 1.35 -11.16 15.44
C SER A 126 0.97 -11.16 16.91
N PRO A 127 1.52 -10.22 17.70
CA PRO A 127 1.10 -10.05 19.09
C PRO A 127 -0.30 -9.43 19.24
N GLY A 128 -0.88 -8.99 18.13
CA GLY A 128 -2.11 -8.20 18.12
C GLY A 128 -1.90 -6.70 18.33
N VAL A 129 -2.97 -5.95 18.18
CA VAL A 129 -3.03 -4.49 18.39
C VAL A 129 -4.00 -4.22 19.53
N GLY A 130 -3.47 -4.21 20.75
CA GLY A 130 -4.28 -4.10 21.97
C GLY A 130 -4.81 -2.70 22.29
N ASP A 131 -4.23 -1.65 21.70
CA ASP A 131 -4.69 -0.27 21.88
C ASP A 131 -5.91 0.00 20.96
N PRO A 132 -7.08 0.37 21.54
CA PRO A 132 -8.29 0.58 20.75
C PRO A 132 -8.22 1.73 19.75
N GLU A 133 -7.44 2.77 20.02
CA GLU A 133 -7.29 3.90 19.09
C GLU A 133 -6.39 3.53 17.92
N MET A 134 -5.29 2.82 18.19
CA MET A 134 -4.42 2.27 17.15
C MET A 134 -5.17 1.27 16.28
N LEU A 135 -5.96 0.39 16.88
CA LEU A 135 -6.76 -0.60 16.17
C LEU A 135 -7.79 0.08 15.25
N ARG A 136 -8.49 1.10 15.75
CA ARG A 136 -9.44 1.87 14.94
C ARG A 136 -8.76 2.57 13.77
N ALA A 137 -7.61 3.19 14.02
CA ALA A 137 -6.83 3.84 12.96
C ALA A 137 -6.33 2.83 11.92
N LEU A 138 -5.86 1.65 12.36
CA LEU A 138 -5.45 0.56 11.47
C LEU A 138 -6.61 0.09 10.58
N LEU A 139 -7.78 -0.13 11.13
CA LEU A 139 -8.97 -0.55 10.38
C LEU A 139 -9.40 0.52 9.36
N PHE A 140 -9.36 1.79 9.76
CA PHE A 140 -9.62 2.90 8.85
C PHE A 140 -8.65 2.91 7.68
N TYR A 141 -7.35 2.78 7.94
CA TYR A 141 -6.32 2.68 6.91
C TYR A 141 -6.57 1.48 5.99
N LEU A 142 -6.72 0.27 6.55
CA LEU A 142 -6.95 -0.95 5.78
C LEU A 142 -8.19 -0.85 4.89
N ARG A 143 -9.28 -0.26 5.39
CA ARG A 143 -10.50 -0.06 4.60
C ARG A 143 -10.25 0.74 3.33
N HIS A 144 -9.38 1.73 3.38
CA HIS A 144 -9.07 2.58 2.22
C HIS A 144 -8.10 1.93 1.26
N VAL A 145 -7.02 1.31 1.78
CA VAL A 145 -5.93 0.80 0.93
C VAL A 145 -6.15 -0.60 0.37
N SER A 146 -7.02 -1.40 0.99
CA SER A 146 -7.28 -2.77 0.55
C SER A 146 -8.38 -2.88 -0.53
N GLN A 147 -9.02 -1.78 -0.90
CA GLN A 147 -9.98 -1.80 -1.97
C GLN A 147 -9.28 -1.98 -3.33
N PRO A 148 -9.76 -2.87 -4.20
CA PRO A 148 -9.20 -3.01 -5.54
C PRO A 148 -9.19 -1.67 -6.27
N GLY A 149 -8.04 -1.28 -6.84
CA GLY A 149 -7.88 -0.02 -7.57
C GLY A 149 -7.81 1.25 -6.70
N ALA A 150 -7.80 1.12 -5.37
CA ALA A 150 -7.78 2.30 -4.49
C ALA A 150 -6.56 3.21 -4.70
N ARG A 151 -5.43 2.61 -5.10
CA ARG A 151 -4.15 3.29 -5.35
C ARG A 151 -3.93 3.69 -6.79
N ASP A 152 -4.74 3.16 -7.72
CA ASP A 152 -4.59 3.38 -9.16
C ASP A 152 -5.42 4.58 -9.65
N ALA A 153 -6.32 5.08 -8.80
CA ALA A 153 -7.18 6.20 -9.15
C ALA A 153 -6.38 7.50 -9.12
N GLU A 154 -6.25 8.15 -10.29
CA GLU A 154 -5.66 9.49 -10.36
C GLU A 154 -6.46 10.48 -9.51
N PRO A 155 -5.80 11.40 -8.80
CA PRO A 155 -6.49 12.52 -8.14
C PRO A 155 -7.07 13.44 -9.21
N ASP A 156 -8.39 13.71 -9.11
CA ASP A 156 -9.08 14.71 -9.95
C ASP A 156 -8.46 16.10 -9.78
#